data_0a924d8c0a8cb12233b80a944e1b382b
#
_entry.id   0a924d8c0a8cb12233b80a944e1b382b
#
_cell.length_a   1.000
_cell.length_b   1.000
_cell.length_c   1.000
_cell.angle_alpha   90.00
_cell.angle_beta   90.00
_cell.angle_gamma   90.00
#
_symmetry.space_group_name_H-M   'P 1'
#
loop_
_entity.id
_entity.type
_entity.pdbx_description
1 polymer ?
#
loop_
_entity_poly.entity_id
_entity_poly.type
_entity_poly.pdbx_seq_one_letter_code
_entity_poly.pdbx_strand_id
1 'polypeptide(L)'
;MLITLGFIFIKQGKKDAHRALMFTAGMVSTLFLVGYVTHKVLIHGVHTPFGGEAPLLRAFYYTMLFTHIVLAISIAYLVPRTFLFAIKGDFVSHKRWAKFTFPIWYYVSVTGVLVYFFLYIWWPVVPVE
;
A
#
# COMPACT_ATOMS: atom_id res chain seq x y z
N MET A 1 7.66 1.69 -5.80
CA MET A 1 8.44 2.18 -6.94
C MET A 1 7.82 1.86 -8.30
N LEU A 2 7.18 0.69 -8.46
CA LEU A 2 6.54 0.29 -9.72
C LEU A 2 5.47 1.30 -10.17
N ILE A 3 4.65 1.80 -9.25
CA ILE A 3 3.61 2.77 -9.60
C ILE A 3 4.18 4.12 -10.04
N THR A 4 5.32 4.53 -9.47
CA THR A 4 6.02 5.75 -9.89
C THR A 4 6.54 5.61 -11.31
N LEU A 5 7.18 4.50 -11.66
CA LEU A 5 7.65 4.23 -13.00
C LEU A 5 6.47 4.15 -13.98
N GLY A 6 5.39 3.50 -13.60
CA GLY A 6 4.19 3.41 -14.42
C GLY A 6 3.59 4.78 -14.71
N PHE A 7 3.55 5.67 -13.73
CA PHE A 7 3.09 7.04 -13.91
C PHE A 7 3.99 7.83 -14.86
N ILE A 8 5.32 7.71 -14.70
CA ILE A 8 6.29 8.36 -15.57
C ILE A 8 6.10 7.90 -17.03
N PHE A 9 5.95 6.58 -17.24
CA PHE A 9 5.80 6.04 -18.59
C PHE A 9 4.49 6.47 -19.25
N ILE A 10 3.38 6.58 -18.52
CA ILE A 10 2.14 7.07 -19.13
C ILE A 10 2.23 8.55 -19.49
N LYS A 11 2.97 9.35 -18.73
CA LYS A 11 3.24 10.76 -19.07
C LYS A 11 4.10 10.88 -20.32
N GLN A 12 4.92 9.88 -20.62
CA GLN A 12 5.73 9.81 -21.83
C GLN A 12 4.99 9.17 -23.01
N GLY A 13 3.73 8.80 -22.83
CA GLY A 13 2.93 8.14 -23.87
C GLY A 13 3.21 6.65 -24.05
N LYS A 14 3.98 6.03 -23.16
CA LYS A 14 4.33 4.61 -23.21
C LYS A 14 3.24 3.78 -22.53
N LYS A 15 2.12 3.55 -23.25
CA LYS A 15 0.94 2.87 -22.69
C LYS A 15 1.20 1.42 -22.30
N ASP A 16 1.97 0.67 -23.10
CA ASP A 16 2.25 -0.75 -22.84
C ASP A 16 3.12 -0.92 -21.60
N ALA A 17 4.15 -0.08 -21.44
CA ALA A 17 5.00 -0.09 -20.26
C ALA A 17 4.22 0.30 -19.00
N HIS A 18 3.35 1.32 -19.08
CA HIS A 18 2.45 1.71 -18.00
C HIS A 18 1.55 0.55 -17.58
N ARG A 19 0.90 -0.10 -18.55
CA ARG A 19 0.02 -1.23 -18.31
C ARG A 19 0.75 -2.38 -17.59
N ALA A 20 1.91 -2.76 -18.09
CA ALA A 20 2.70 -3.86 -17.51
C ALA A 20 3.12 -3.52 -16.08
N LEU A 21 3.60 -2.32 -15.83
CA LEU A 21 4.04 -1.90 -14.49
C LEU A 21 2.87 -1.79 -13.51
N MET A 22 1.71 -1.30 -13.95
CA MET A 22 0.54 -1.21 -13.09
C MET A 22 -0.02 -2.58 -12.73
N PHE A 23 -0.09 -3.51 -13.67
CA PHE A 23 -0.50 -4.89 -13.37
C PHE A 23 0.48 -5.56 -12.42
N THR A 24 1.79 -5.39 -12.62
CA THR A 24 2.80 -5.93 -11.72
C THR A 24 2.67 -5.34 -10.31
N ALA A 25 2.48 -4.03 -10.20
CA ALA A 25 2.27 -3.36 -8.92
C ALA A 25 1.00 -3.86 -8.23
N GLY A 26 -0.08 -4.04 -8.98
CA GLY A 26 -1.34 -4.58 -8.46
C GLY A 26 -1.18 -6.02 -7.94
N MET A 27 -0.45 -6.86 -8.67
CA MET A 27 -0.15 -8.23 -8.24
C MET A 27 0.70 -8.24 -6.97
N VAL A 28 1.76 -7.43 -6.91
CA VAL A 28 2.62 -7.33 -5.72
C VAL A 28 1.81 -6.85 -4.52
N SER A 29 0.98 -5.81 -4.68
CA SER A 29 0.12 -5.30 -3.61
C SER A 29 -0.87 -6.36 -3.12
N THR A 30 -1.46 -7.13 -4.04
CA THR A 30 -2.39 -8.21 -3.71
C THR A 30 -1.68 -9.32 -2.93
N LEU A 31 -0.48 -9.71 -3.34
CA LEU A 31 0.32 -10.72 -2.65
C LEU A 31 0.67 -10.26 -1.22
N PHE A 32 1.05 -9.00 -1.04
CA PHE A 32 1.29 -8.45 0.29
C PHE A 32 0.02 -8.47 1.15
N LEU A 33 -1.11 -8.09 0.59
CA LEU A 33 -2.39 -8.10 1.32
C LEU A 33 -2.79 -9.51 1.73
N VAL A 34 -2.73 -10.47 0.80
CA VAL A 34 -3.05 -11.88 1.09
C VAL A 34 -2.09 -12.44 2.13
N GLY A 35 -0.78 -12.18 1.99
CA GLY A 35 0.22 -12.62 2.95
C GLY A 35 -0.01 -12.04 4.33
N TYR A 36 -0.34 -10.75 4.42
CA TYR A 36 -0.63 -10.09 5.68
C TYR A 36 -1.87 -10.67 6.36
N VAL A 37 -2.98 -10.80 5.62
CA VAL A 37 -4.23 -11.35 6.15
C VAL A 37 -4.02 -12.79 6.62
N THR A 38 -3.33 -13.61 5.80
CA THR A 38 -3.01 -14.99 6.16
C THR A 38 -2.18 -15.05 7.45
N HIS A 39 -1.16 -14.20 7.56
CA HIS A 39 -0.34 -14.13 8.78
C HIS A 39 -1.19 -13.78 10.00
N LYS A 40 -2.07 -12.78 9.89
CA LYS A 40 -2.95 -12.38 11.00
C LYS A 40 -3.94 -13.48 11.38
N VAL A 41 -4.46 -14.23 10.43
CA VAL A 41 -5.34 -15.38 10.70
C VAL A 41 -4.56 -16.47 11.45
N LEU A 42 -3.34 -16.79 11.01
CA LEU A 42 -2.51 -17.83 11.63
C LEU A 42 -2.11 -17.48 13.06
N ILE A 43 -1.89 -16.21 13.39
CA ILE A 43 -1.57 -15.76 14.75
C ILE A 43 -2.80 -15.32 15.55
N HIS A 44 -4.00 -15.67 15.08
CA HIS A 44 -5.29 -15.35 15.71
C HIS A 44 -5.51 -13.85 15.96
N GLY A 45 -5.03 -13.01 15.04
CA GLY A 45 -5.21 -11.56 15.13
C GLY A 45 -4.35 -10.87 16.19
N VAL A 46 -3.33 -11.55 16.72
CA VAL A 46 -2.44 -10.95 17.72
C VAL A 46 -1.74 -9.73 17.11
N HIS A 47 -1.85 -8.59 17.79
CA HIS A 47 -1.20 -7.36 17.38
C HIS A 47 0.31 -7.40 17.66
N THR A 48 1.13 -7.04 16.68
CA THR A 48 2.57 -6.87 16.88
C THR A 48 2.80 -5.52 17.54
N PRO A 49 3.26 -5.44 18.80
CA PRO A 49 3.42 -4.17 19.46
C PRO A 49 4.61 -3.38 18.92
N PHE A 50 4.50 -2.05 18.98
CA PHE A 50 5.58 -1.14 18.61
C PHE A 50 6.55 -0.99 19.80
N GLY A 51 7.86 -1.18 19.55
CA GLY A 51 8.88 -1.18 20.60
C GLY A 51 9.39 0.21 21.02
N GLY A 52 9.00 1.30 20.36
CA GLY A 52 9.43 2.65 20.69
C GLY A 52 8.77 3.16 21.98
N GLU A 53 9.55 3.79 22.85
CA GLU A 53 9.09 4.24 24.18
C GLU A 53 8.74 5.72 24.23
N ALA A 54 9.32 6.56 23.35
CA ALA A 54 9.06 8.00 23.34
C ALA A 54 7.59 8.29 23.02
N PRO A 55 6.86 9.07 23.85
CA PRO A 55 5.42 9.30 23.63
C PRO A 55 5.11 9.93 22.28
N LEU A 56 5.93 10.90 21.83
CA LEU A 56 5.74 11.55 20.54
C LEU A 56 5.98 10.58 19.38
N LEU A 57 6.99 9.72 19.49
CA LEU A 57 7.29 8.70 18.49
C LEU A 57 6.15 7.68 18.38
N ARG A 58 5.62 7.24 19.52
CA ARG A 58 4.47 6.30 19.55
C ARG A 58 3.23 6.94 18.93
N ALA A 59 2.95 8.20 19.26
CA ALA A 59 1.83 8.93 18.67
C ALA A 59 1.97 9.05 17.15
N PHE A 60 3.16 9.36 16.66
CA PHE A 60 3.45 9.42 15.22
C PHE A 60 3.22 8.05 14.56
N TYR A 61 3.78 6.98 15.14
CA TYR A 61 3.64 5.64 14.59
C TYR A 61 2.18 5.19 14.53
N TYR A 62 1.43 5.33 15.61
CA TYR A 62 0.04 4.87 15.65
C TYR A 62 -0.88 5.70 14.75
N THR A 63 -0.61 7.01 14.61
CA THR A 63 -1.33 7.85 13.65
C THR A 63 -1.05 7.40 12.22
N MET A 64 0.20 7.15 11.88
CA MET A 64 0.60 6.63 10.58
C MET A 64 -0.03 5.27 10.31
N LEU A 65 0.00 4.37 11.28
CA LEU A 65 -0.59 3.04 11.17
C LEU A 65 -2.10 3.12 10.93
N PHE A 66 -2.80 3.95 11.68
CA PHE A 66 -4.25 4.12 11.55
C PHE A 66 -4.62 4.64 10.16
N THR A 67 -3.97 5.71 9.71
CA THR A 67 -4.22 6.27 8.37
C THR A 67 -3.85 5.27 7.27
N HIS A 68 -2.76 4.54 7.45
CA HIS A 68 -2.36 3.48 6.52
C HIS A 68 -3.44 2.40 6.39
N ILE A 69 -3.98 1.91 7.50
CA ILE A 69 -4.99 0.85 7.49
C ILE A 69 -6.27 1.33 6.80
N VAL A 70 -6.77 2.51 7.16
CA VAL A 70 -7.99 3.07 6.56
C VAL A 70 -7.83 3.25 5.05
N LEU A 71 -6.70 3.80 4.62
CA LEU A 71 -6.44 4.04 3.20
C LEU A 71 -6.12 2.74 2.45
N ALA A 72 -5.50 1.75 3.11
CA ALA A 72 -5.28 0.42 2.52
C ALA A 72 -6.59 -0.29 2.22
N ILE A 73 -7.57 -0.19 3.11
CA ILE A 73 -8.92 -0.72 2.86
C ILE A 73 -9.54 -0.01 1.66
N SER A 74 -9.39 1.31 1.57
CA SER A 74 -9.88 2.08 0.42
C SER A 74 -9.22 1.64 -0.88
N ILE A 75 -7.91 1.37 -0.86
CA ILE A 75 -7.15 0.91 -2.04
C ILE A 75 -7.62 -0.47 -2.51
N ALA A 76 -8.00 -1.35 -1.61
CA ALA A 76 -8.53 -2.67 -1.97
C ALA A 76 -9.79 -2.57 -2.86
N TYR A 77 -10.50 -1.45 -2.81
CA TYR A 77 -11.62 -1.13 -3.70
C TYR A 77 -11.21 -0.27 -4.89
N LEU A 78 -10.41 0.78 -4.66
CA LEU A 78 -10.09 1.79 -5.67
C LEU A 78 -9.20 1.24 -6.80
N VAL A 79 -8.21 0.42 -6.48
CA VAL A 79 -7.29 -0.12 -7.50
C VAL A 79 -8.00 -1.07 -8.46
N PRO A 80 -8.76 -2.09 -8.01
CA PRO A 80 -9.52 -2.93 -8.93
C PRO A 80 -10.51 -2.14 -9.79
N ARG A 81 -11.18 -1.15 -9.21
CA ARG A 81 -12.14 -0.32 -9.93
C ARG A 81 -11.47 0.48 -11.04
N THR A 82 -10.33 1.10 -10.72
CA THR A 82 -9.53 1.85 -11.70
C THR A 82 -9.04 0.94 -12.84
N PHE A 83 -8.60 -0.25 -12.51
CA PHE A 83 -8.15 -1.24 -13.50
C PHE A 83 -9.30 -1.70 -14.41
N LEU A 84 -10.50 -1.90 -13.86
CA LEU A 84 -11.67 -2.28 -14.65
C LEU A 84 -11.99 -1.25 -15.73
N PHE A 85 -11.92 0.03 -15.42
CA PHE A 85 -12.13 1.07 -16.42
C PHE A 85 -11.09 1.01 -17.54
N ALA A 86 -9.83 0.75 -17.22
CA ALA A 86 -8.78 0.59 -18.23
C ALA A 86 -9.02 -0.65 -19.10
N ILE A 87 -9.40 -1.78 -18.50
CA ILE A 87 -9.68 -3.03 -19.21
C ILE A 87 -10.87 -2.87 -20.18
N LYS A 88 -11.91 -2.14 -19.75
CA LYS A 88 -13.09 -1.85 -20.58
C LYS A 88 -12.83 -0.83 -21.68
N GLY A 89 -11.65 -0.19 -21.69
CA GLY A 89 -11.32 0.86 -22.65
C GLY A 89 -11.91 2.24 -22.30
N ASP A 90 -12.54 2.38 -21.13
CA ASP A 90 -13.06 3.67 -20.66
C ASP A 90 -11.96 4.47 -19.99
N PHE A 91 -11.10 5.06 -20.81
CA PHE A 91 -9.94 5.80 -20.31
C PHE A 91 -10.31 7.15 -19.69
N VAL A 92 -11.46 7.70 -19.98
CA VAL A 92 -11.95 8.93 -19.33
C VAL A 92 -12.21 8.66 -17.85
N SER A 93 -12.98 7.61 -17.56
CA SER A 93 -13.27 7.19 -16.17
C SER A 93 -12.00 6.68 -15.48
N HIS A 94 -11.14 5.94 -16.20
CA HIS A 94 -9.87 5.46 -15.68
C HIS A 94 -9.00 6.62 -15.18
N LYS A 95 -8.83 7.67 -15.98
CA LYS A 95 -8.04 8.85 -15.57
C LYS A 95 -8.65 9.57 -14.38
N ARG A 96 -9.97 9.70 -14.34
CA ARG A 96 -10.68 10.35 -13.24
C ARG A 96 -10.45 9.61 -11.92
N TRP A 97 -10.61 8.29 -11.93
CA TRP A 97 -10.38 7.45 -10.75
C TRP A 97 -8.91 7.40 -10.38
N ALA A 98 -8.02 7.35 -11.35
CA ALA A 98 -6.57 7.32 -11.11
C ALA A 98 -6.06 8.55 -10.38
N LYS A 99 -6.66 9.72 -10.59
CA LYS A 99 -6.30 10.95 -9.87
C LYS A 99 -6.46 10.82 -8.35
N PHE A 100 -7.42 10.03 -7.88
CA PHE A 100 -7.62 9.75 -6.46
C PHE A 100 -6.85 8.51 -6.02
N THR A 101 -6.89 7.47 -6.83
CA THR A 101 -6.28 6.17 -6.51
C THR A 101 -4.77 6.26 -6.41
N PHE A 102 -4.11 6.96 -7.34
CA PHE A 102 -2.65 7.00 -7.41
C PHE A 102 -2.01 7.61 -6.16
N PRO A 103 -2.41 8.82 -5.69
CA PRO A 103 -1.83 9.39 -4.49
C PRO A 103 -2.08 8.53 -3.24
N ILE A 104 -3.26 7.96 -3.11
CA ILE A 104 -3.62 7.10 -1.98
C ILE A 104 -2.79 5.81 -2.02
N TRP A 105 -2.68 5.19 -3.19
CA TRP A 105 -1.88 3.98 -3.38
C TRP A 105 -0.39 4.24 -3.08
N TYR A 106 0.10 5.40 -3.53
CA TYR A 106 1.48 5.81 -3.25
C TYR A 106 1.72 5.95 -1.75
N TYR A 107 0.84 6.63 -1.04
CA TYR A 107 0.91 6.80 0.41
C TYR A 107 0.87 5.45 1.13
N VAL A 108 -0.06 4.57 0.77
CA VAL A 108 -0.19 3.24 1.37
C VAL A 108 1.07 2.41 1.14
N SER A 109 1.65 2.48 -0.06
CA SER A 109 2.88 1.75 -0.40
C SER A 109 4.08 2.23 0.42
N VAL A 110 4.25 3.54 0.56
CA VAL A 110 5.35 4.12 1.34
C VAL A 110 5.18 3.83 2.82
N THR A 111 3.98 4.06 3.37
CA THR A 111 3.71 3.83 4.79
C THR A 111 3.75 2.36 5.16
N GLY A 112 3.39 1.47 4.25
CA GLY A 112 3.51 0.02 4.48
C GLY A 112 4.96 -0.40 4.72
N VAL A 113 5.89 0.12 3.93
CA VAL A 113 7.33 -0.11 4.12
C VAL A 113 7.79 0.52 5.42
N LEU A 114 7.36 1.74 5.73
CA LEU A 114 7.73 2.42 6.98
C LEU A 114 7.23 1.67 8.20
N VAL A 115 5.99 1.17 8.19
CA VAL A 115 5.45 0.36 9.29
C VAL A 115 6.33 -0.87 9.53
N TYR A 116 6.75 -1.54 8.47
CA TYR A 116 7.66 -2.69 8.58
C TYR A 116 8.97 -2.30 9.25
N PHE A 117 9.61 -1.20 8.82
CA PHE A 117 10.86 -0.74 9.42
C PHE A 117 10.68 -0.34 10.88
N PHE A 118 9.59 0.34 11.24
CA PHE A 118 9.30 0.74 12.61
C PHE A 118 9.14 -0.48 13.53
N LEU A 119 8.45 -1.53 13.04
CA LEU A 119 8.14 -2.70 13.87
C LEU A 119 9.31 -3.68 14.00
N TYR A 120 10.09 -3.87 12.94
CA TYR A 120 11.02 -5.00 12.88
C TYR A 120 12.48 -4.59 12.82
N ILE A 121 12.82 -3.39 12.40
CA ILE A 121 14.19 -2.97 12.16
C ILE A 121 14.63 -1.86 13.12
N TRP A 122 13.85 -0.77 13.21
CA TRP A 122 14.23 0.39 13.99
C TRP A 122 13.87 0.29 15.46
N TRP A 123 12.70 -0.18 15.80
CA TRP A 123 12.21 -0.30 17.17
C TRP A 123 11.54 -1.67 17.42
N PRO A 124 12.29 -2.77 17.27
CA PRO A 124 11.71 -4.09 17.53
C PRO A 124 11.46 -4.27 19.02
N VAL A 125 10.40 -5.03 19.36
CA VAL A 125 10.18 -5.47 20.72
C VAL A 125 11.18 -6.58 21.01
N VAL A 126 12.00 -6.38 22.05
CA VAL A 126 12.92 -7.41 22.51
C VAL A 126 12.12 -8.42 23.34
N PRO A 127 12.16 -9.72 23.00
CA PRO A 127 11.51 -10.72 23.86
C PRO A 127 12.11 -10.68 25.27
N VAL A 128 11.26 -10.64 26.27
CA VAL A 128 11.69 -10.78 27.65
C VAL A 128 11.94 -12.28 27.86
N GLU A 129 13.20 -12.64 28.08
CA GLU A 129 13.56 -14.02 28.43
C GLU A 129 13.09 -14.39 29.85
#